data_2e038d0088f069637c0dee0a841e2417
#
_entry.id   2e038d0088f069637c0dee0a841e2417
#
_cell.length_a   1.000
_cell.length_b   1.000
_cell.length_c   1.000
_cell.angle_alpha   90.00
_cell.angle_beta   90.00
_cell.angle_gamma   90.00
#
_symmetry.space_group_name_H-M   'P 1'
#
loop_
_entity.id
_entity.type
_entity.pdbx_description
1 polymer ?
#
loop_
_entity_poly.entity_id
_entity_poly.type
_entity_poly.pdbx_seq_one_letter_code
_entity_poly.pdbx_strand_id
1 'polypeptide(L)'
;QQTMSNTMLDYLQKFGKEKNVIIVSDAKSFEIKNKLSQIFPAARSVNAVDGYVSETSLKRVLLPATPNWVILESSSVGVISSTVSALNRLLRDDLDITLFTTNKNDSYDNESISNEDLGKLYFHYPSVDKEYNLEFSENFIKKYQEEYGVTPNQYAVRGYDLTMDVLLRLAASKDIYSSFS
;
A
#
# COMPACT_ATOMS: atom_id res chain seq x y z
N GLN A 1 5.72 -12.07 4.86
CA GLN A 1 4.37 -11.59 4.50
C GLN A 1 3.37 -11.68 5.67
N GLN A 2 3.28 -12.83 6.36
CA GLN A 2 2.29 -13.03 7.43
C GLN A 2 2.47 -12.07 8.63
N THR A 3 3.72 -11.74 8.99
CA THR A 3 4.03 -10.78 10.07
C THR A 3 3.60 -9.35 9.72
N MET A 4 3.79 -8.92 8.47
CA MET A 4 3.44 -7.58 8.00
C MET A 4 1.92 -7.39 7.92
N SER A 5 1.21 -8.39 7.42
CA SER A 5 -0.26 -8.41 7.41
C SER A 5 -0.83 -8.30 8.83
N ASN A 6 -0.23 -8.98 9.81
CA ASN A 6 -0.63 -8.87 11.22
C ASN A 6 -0.39 -7.48 11.80
N THR A 7 0.74 -6.84 11.49
CA THR A 7 1.01 -5.45 11.93
C THR A 7 -0.03 -4.48 11.38
N MET A 8 -0.44 -4.63 10.12
CA MET A 8 -1.51 -3.80 9.55
C MET A 8 -2.86 -4.08 10.22
N LEU A 9 -3.18 -5.34 10.51
CA LEU A 9 -4.42 -5.69 11.22
C LEU A 9 -4.46 -5.07 12.62
N ASP A 10 -3.34 -5.08 13.35
CA ASP A 10 -3.22 -4.46 14.67
C ASP A 10 -3.41 -2.93 14.60
N TYR A 11 -2.81 -2.30 13.58
CA TYR A 11 -3.00 -0.86 13.32
C TYR A 11 -4.47 -0.54 13.04
N LEU A 12 -5.10 -1.27 12.12
CA LEU A 12 -6.50 -1.09 11.76
C LEU A 12 -7.41 -1.29 12.99
N GLN A 13 -7.18 -2.33 13.79
CA GLN A 13 -7.95 -2.60 15.00
C GLN A 13 -7.84 -1.47 16.04
N LYS A 14 -6.63 -0.91 16.18
CA LYS A 14 -6.36 0.15 17.15
C LYS A 14 -7.03 1.47 16.79
N PHE A 15 -7.01 1.85 15.52
CA PHE A 15 -7.40 3.19 15.06
C PHE A 15 -8.71 3.24 14.27
N GLY A 16 -9.27 2.08 13.88
CA GLY A 16 -10.47 2.00 13.04
C GLY A 16 -11.81 2.01 13.78
N LYS A 17 -11.81 1.99 15.12
CA LYS A 17 -13.04 1.82 15.93
C LYS A 17 -14.12 2.89 15.70
N GLU A 18 -13.70 4.13 15.42
CA GLU A 18 -14.61 5.27 15.20
C GLU A 18 -14.76 5.64 13.71
N LYS A 19 -14.33 4.75 12.83
CA LYS A 19 -14.38 4.95 11.39
C LYS A 19 -15.50 4.13 10.75
N ASN A 20 -16.02 4.64 9.62
CA ASN A 20 -16.86 3.81 8.77
C ASN A 20 -15.94 2.86 7.98
N VAL A 21 -15.85 1.61 8.42
CA VAL A 21 -14.99 0.61 7.80
C VAL A 21 -15.74 -0.11 6.69
N ILE A 22 -15.15 -0.13 5.49
CA ILE A 22 -15.67 -0.82 4.31
C ILE A 22 -14.64 -1.86 3.87
N ILE A 23 -15.05 -3.11 3.74
CA ILE A 23 -14.20 -4.20 3.25
C ILE A 23 -14.58 -4.47 1.81
N VAL A 24 -13.65 -4.21 0.89
CA VAL A 24 -13.78 -4.51 -0.54
C VAL A 24 -12.95 -5.75 -0.84
N SER A 25 -13.57 -6.80 -1.39
CA SER A 25 -12.88 -8.07 -1.62
C SER A 25 -13.43 -8.82 -2.83
N ASP A 26 -12.60 -9.70 -3.38
CA ASP A 26 -13.01 -10.72 -4.33
C ASP A 26 -13.20 -12.10 -3.66
N ALA A 27 -13.60 -13.10 -4.42
CA ALA A 27 -13.83 -14.45 -3.92
C ALA A 27 -12.54 -15.13 -3.41
N LYS A 28 -11.35 -14.72 -3.90
CA LYS A 28 -10.07 -15.32 -3.51
C LYS A 28 -9.59 -14.80 -2.16
N SER A 29 -10.11 -13.66 -1.71
CA SER A 29 -9.71 -12.98 -0.48
C SER A 29 -10.58 -13.34 0.73
N PHE A 30 -11.24 -14.50 0.70
CA PHE A 30 -12.21 -14.93 1.71
C PHE A 30 -11.62 -15.03 3.13
N GLU A 31 -10.41 -15.57 3.28
CA GLU A 31 -9.77 -15.74 4.59
C GLU A 31 -9.49 -14.40 5.27
N ILE A 32 -8.87 -13.46 4.55
CA ILE A 32 -8.55 -12.13 5.10
C ILE A 32 -9.82 -11.32 5.35
N LYS A 33 -10.83 -11.44 4.47
CA LYS A 33 -12.12 -10.82 4.67
C LYS A 33 -12.77 -11.29 5.97
N ASN A 34 -12.73 -12.59 6.28
CA ASN A 34 -13.27 -13.14 7.54
C ASN A 34 -12.55 -12.58 8.77
N LYS A 35 -11.20 -12.50 8.73
CA LYS A 35 -10.41 -11.88 9.82
C LYS A 35 -10.82 -10.43 10.03
N LEU A 36 -10.91 -9.65 8.96
CA LEU A 36 -11.33 -8.25 9.01
C LEU A 36 -12.76 -8.10 9.55
N SER A 37 -13.69 -8.98 9.17
CA SER A 37 -15.05 -8.98 9.68
C SER A 37 -15.15 -9.33 11.17
N GLN A 38 -14.23 -10.15 11.69
CA GLN A 38 -14.11 -10.41 13.13
C GLN A 38 -13.58 -9.19 13.89
N ILE A 39 -12.62 -8.47 13.32
CA ILE A 39 -12.06 -7.24 13.91
C ILE A 39 -13.09 -6.11 13.87
N PHE A 40 -13.84 -6.00 12.77
CA PHE A 40 -14.84 -4.96 12.52
C PHE A 40 -16.22 -5.60 12.26
N PRO A 41 -16.95 -6.02 13.30
CA PRO A 41 -18.27 -6.64 13.12
C PRO A 41 -19.31 -5.73 12.47
N ALA A 42 -19.14 -4.40 12.59
CA ALA A 42 -20.00 -3.39 11.97
C ALA A 42 -19.56 -2.96 10.56
N ALA A 43 -18.46 -3.51 10.04
CA ALA A 43 -17.94 -3.15 8.72
C ALA A 43 -18.94 -3.53 7.62
N ARG A 44 -19.03 -2.67 6.63
CA ARG A 44 -19.82 -2.90 5.42
C ARG A 44 -18.97 -3.62 4.38
N SER A 45 -19.54 -4.58 3.68
CA SER A 45 -18.81 -5.36 2.67
C SER A 45 -19.28 -5.00 1.27
N VAL A 46 -18.32 -4.82 0.38
CA VAL A 46 -18.53 -4.71 -1.06
C VAL A 46 -17.76 -5.84 -1.74
N ASN A 47 -18.47 -6.72 -2.41
CA ASN A 47 -17.85 -7.83 -3.13
C ASN A 47 -17.67 -7.44 -4.61
N ALA A 48 -16.52 -7.77 -5.17
CA ALA A 48 -16.34 -7.69 -6.60
C ALA A 48 -17.21 -8.71 -7.34
N VAL A 49 -17.81 -8.30 -8.44
CA VAL A 49 -18.59 -9.16 -9.34
C VAL A 49 -17.86 -9.16 -10.69
N ASP A 50 -17.57 -10.34 -11.21
CA ASP A 50 -16.88 -10.53 -12.49
C ASP A 50 -15.55 -9.73 -12.60
N GLY A 51 -14.82 -9.66 -11.49
CA GLY A 51 -13.54 -8.93 -11.43
C GLY A 51 -13.66 -7.41 -11.41
N TYR A 52 -14.82 -6.86 -11.07
CA TYR A 52 -15.13 -5.45 -11.09
C TYR A 52 -15.87 -4.99 -9.83
N VAL A 53 -15.60 -3.76 -9.38
CA VAL A 53 -16.34 -3.09 -8.29
C VAL A 53 -17.04 -1.85 -8.84
N SER A 54 -18.37 -1.81 -8.71
CA SER A 54 -19.14 -0.68 -9.23
C SER A 54 -19.10 0.52 -8.29
N GLU A 55 -19.06 1.72 -8.86
CA GLU A 55 -19.13 2.99 -8.11
C GLU A 55 -20.41 3.06 -7.25
N THR A 56 -21.53 2.60 -7.79
CA THR A 56 -22.81 2.56 -7.08
C THR A 56 -22.75 1.73 -5.80
N SER A 57 -22.02 0.59 -5.84
CA SER A 57 -21.86 -0.27 -4.67
C SER A 57 -21.05 0.43 -3.57
N LEU A 58 -19.99 1.15 -3.95
CA LEU A 58 -19.17 1.94 -3.03
C LEU A 58 -19.94 3.14 -2.47
N LYS A 59 -20.64 3.88 -3.32
CA LYS A 59 -21.44 5.05 -2.91
C LYS A 59 -22.50 4.71 -1.85
N ARG A 60 -23.07 3.50 -1.88
CA ARG A 60 -24.08 3.05 -0.90
C ARG A 60 -23.54 2.83 0.51
N VAL A 61 -22.24 2.57 0.64
CA VAL A 61 -21.59 2.21 1.91
C VAL A 61 -20.73 3.32 2.50
N LEU A 62 -20.34 4.30 1.68
CA LEU A 62 -19.62 5.48 2.13
C LEU A 62 -20.56 6.44 2.86
N LEU A 63 -20.08 7.05 3.93
CA LEU A 63 -20.83 7.98 4.76
C LEU A 63 -20.23 9.39 4.65
N PRO A 64 -21.03 10.43 4.38
CA PRO A 64 -20.60 11.81 4.46
C PRO A 64 -20.31 12.20 5.92
N ALA A 65 -19.42 13.16 6.12
CA ALA A 65 -19.03 13.71 7.41
C ALA A 65 -18.47 12.67 8.42
N THR A 66 -18.07 11.49 7.92
CA THR A 66 -17.43 10.43 8.72
C THR A 66 -16.21 9.92 7.95
N PRO A 67 -15.04 9.77 8.59
CA PRO A 67 -13.90 9.17 7.92
C PRO A 67 -14.22 7.75 7.46
N ASN A 68 -14.08 7.51 6.16
CA ASN A 68 -14.33 6.21 5.53
C ASN A 68 -13.00 5.49 5.33
N TRP A 69 -12.83 4.35 5.97
CA TRP A 69 -11.68 3.48 5.81
C TRP A 69 -12.05 2.32 4.88
N VAL A 70 -11.53 2.35 3.68
CA VAL A 70 -11.76 1.30 2.68
C VAL A 70 -10.58 0.33 2.70
N ILE A 71 -10.83 -0.91 3.09
CA ILE A 71 -9.82 -1.97 3.13
C ILE A 71 -10.04 -2.85 1.90
N LEU A 72 -9.11 -2.76 0.94
CA LEU A 72 -9.18 -3.45 -0.34
C LEU A 72 -8.28 -4.68 -0.34
N GLU A 73 -8.90 -5.85 -0.41
CA GLU A 73 -8.23 -7.15 -0.40
C GLU A 73 -8.51 -7.88 -1.71
N SER A 74 -7.56 -7.79 -2.64
CA SER A 74 -7.60 -8.47 -3.93
C SER A 74 -6.22 -8.59 -4.55
N SER A 75 -6.02 -9.61 -5.37
CA SER A 75 -4.90 -9.75 -6.30
C SER A 75 -5.31 -9.55 -7.77
N SER A 76 -6.54 -9.13 -8.02
CA SER A 76 -7.03 -8.84 -9.37
C SER A 76 -6.81 -7.38 -9.73
N VAL A 77 -6.06 -7.13 -10.79
CA VAL A 77 -5.85 -5.77 -11.35
C VAL A 77 -7.19 -5.08 -11.63
N GLY A 78 -8.16 -5.80 -12.20
CA GLY A 78 -9.49 -5.25 -12.50
C GLY A 78 -10.26 -4.79 -11.26
N VAL A 79 -10.20 -5.57 -10.17
CA VAL A 79 -10.83 -5.21 -8.88
C VAL A 79 -10.14 -3.99 -8.27
N ILE A 80 -8.80 -3.96 -8.28
CA ILE A 80 -8.03 -2.85 -7.70
C ILE A 80 -8.27 -1.57 -8.52
N SER A 81 -8.08 -1.61 -9.84
CA SER A 81 -8.22 -0.42 -10.70
C SER A 81 -9.63 0.13 -10.69
N SER A 82 -10.66 -0.72 -10.76
CA SER A 82 -12.06 -0.28 -10.69
C SER A 82 -12.41 0.36 -9.34
N THR A 83 -11.90 -0.21 -8.24
CA THR A 83 -12.11 0.35 -6.89
C THR A 83 -11.41 1.70 -6.76
N VAL A 84 -10.13 1.80 -7.10
CA VAL A 84 -9.35 3.04 -7.02
C VAL A 84 -9.99 4.14 -7.87
N SER A 85 -10.34 3.84 -9.11
CA SER A 85 -10.98 4.80 -10.01
C SER A 85 -12.36 5.25 -9.51
N ALA A 86 -13.17 4.35 -8.97
CA ALA A 86 -14.48 4.67 -8.43
C ALA A 86 -14.37 5.56 -7.17
N LEU A 87 -13.46 5.22 -6.25
CA LEU A 87 -13.22 6.02 -5.04
C LEU A 87 -12.72 7.42 -5.38
N ASN A 88 -11.81 7.57 -6.35
CA ASN A 88 -11.34 8.89 -6.79
C ASN A 88 -12.45 9.75 -7.39
N ARG A 89 -13.41 9.15 -8.13
CA ARG A 89 -14.60 9.90 -8.60
C ARG A 89 -15.48 10.37 -7.45
N LEU A 90 -15.64 9.53 -6.42
CA LEU A 90 -16.46 9.81 -5.25
C LEU A 90 -15.83 10.83 -4.29
N LEU A 91 -14.51 11.08 -4.34
CA LEU A 91 -13.86 12.17 -3.58
C LEU A 91 -14.44 13.55 -3.89
N ARG A 92 -15.09 13.73 -5.05
CA ARG A 92 -15.76 14.99 -5.44
C ARG A 92 -17.01 15.30 -4.63
N ASP A 93 -17.53 14.30 -3.91
CA ASP A 93 -18.74 14.39 -3.08
C ASP A 93 -18.41 14.78 -1.63
N ASP A 94 -17.28 15.42 -1.37
CA ASP A 94 -16.75 15.80 -0.03
C ASP A 94 -16.65 14.62 0.96
N LEU A 95 -16.34 13.44 0.45
CA LEU A 95 -16.13 12.24 1.24
C LEU A 95 -14.67 12.16 1.70
N ASP A 96 -14.47 11.97 3.01
CA ASP A 96 -13.16 11.64 3.58
C ASP A 96 -12.93 10.13 3.41
N ILE A 97 -12.01 9.76 2.50
CA ILE A 97 -11.73 8.36 2.15
C ILE A 97 -10.24 8.08 2.33
N THR A 98 -9.92 7.05 3.11
CA THR A 98 -8.57 6.49 3.21
C THR A 98 -8.58 5.04 2.76
N LEU A 99 -7.67 4.68 1.85
CA LEU A 99 -7.55 3.34 1.29
C LEU A 99 -6.46 2.53 2.01
N PHE A 100 -6.78 1.30 2.35
CA PHE A 100 -5.87 0.36 3.01
C PHE A 100 -5.82 -0.97 2.26
N THR A 101 -4.70 -1.69 2.39
CA THR A 101 -4.62 -3.12 2.13
C THR A 101 -3.75 -3.79 3.18
N THR A 102 -4.02 -5.04 3.53
CA THR A 102 -3.16 -5.82 4.44
C THR A 102 -1.98 -6.45 3.71
N ASN A 103 -2.02 -6.47 2.38
CA ASN A 103 -0.97 -7.04 1.55
C ASN A 103 -0.89 -6.33 0.18
N LYS A 104 0.06 -5.39 0.03
CA LYS A 104 0.37 -4.80 -1.27
C LYS A 104 1.10 -5.87 -2.12
N ASN A 105 0.42 -6.38 -3.14
CA ASN A 105 0.96 -7.31 -4.13
C ASN A 105 1.28 -6.59 -5.45
N ASP A 106 1.94 -7.29 -6.38
CA ASP A 106 2.41 -6.73 -7.67
C ASP A 106 1.28 -6.17 -8.54
N SER A 107 0.02 -6.55 -8.28
CA SER A 107 -1.13 -6.02 -9.03
C SER A 107 -1.34 -4.53 -8.81
N TYR A 108 -0.90 -3.98 -7.68
CA TYR A 108 -0.95 -2.53 -7.41
C TYR A 108 0.07 -1.72 -8.23
N ASP A 109 1.11 -2.37 -8.75
CA ASP A 109 2.14 -1.74 -9.58
C ASP A 109 1.83 -1.85 -11.09
N ASN A 110 0.60 -2.28 -11.44
CA ASN A 110 0.14 -2.35 -12.82
C ASN A 110 -0.10 -0.96 -13.41
N GLU A 111 0.23 -0.77 -14.68
CA GLU A 111 0.09 0.52 -15.41
C GLU A 111 -1.32 1.10 -15.40
N SER A 112 -2.35 0.27 -15.24
CA SER A 112 -3.74 0.72 -15.13
C SER A 112 -4.12 1.34 -13.78
N ILE A 113 -3.18 1.33 -12.81
CA ILE A 113 -3.39 1.88 -11.46
C ILE A 113 -2.43 3.06 -11.28
N SER A 114 -2.98 4.25 -11.22
CA SER A 114 -2.20 5.48 -11.07
C SER A 114 -1.71 5.64 -9.63
N ASN A 115 -0.40 5.87 -9.45
CA ASN A 115 0.16 6.24 -8.14
C ASN A 115 -0.39 7.58 -7.64
N GLU A 116 -0.75 8.50 -8.54
CA GLU A 116 -1.41 9.75 -8.19
C GLU A 116 -2.80 9.48 -7.59
N ASP A 117 -3.57 8.56 -8.17
CA ASP A 117 -4.89 8.18 -7.68
C ASP A 117 -4.83 7.43 -6.35
N LEU A 118 -3.81 6.59 -6.14
CA LEU A 118 -3.53 5.98 -4.84
C LEU A 118 -3.15 7.03 -3.80
N GLY A 119 -2.34 8.02 -4.18
CA GLY A 119 -1.94 9.14 -3.32
C GLY A 119 -3.13 9.99 -2.87
N LYS A 120 -4.08 10.31 -3.76
CA LYS A 120 -5.32 11.04 -3.43
C LYS A 120 -6.19 10.32 -2.40
N LEU A 121 -6.12 8.99 -2.38
CA LEU A 121 -6.83 8.13 -1.43
C LEU A 121 -6.03 7.85 -0.15
N TYR A 122 -4.90 8.52 0.07
CA TYR A 122 -4.02 8.25 1.21
C TYR A 122 -3.75 6.75 1.39
N PHE A 123 -3.29 6.08 0.33
CA PHE A 123 -3.12 4.64 0.33
C PHE A 123 -2.09 4.16 1.35
N HIS A 124 -2.54 3.32 2.29
CA HIS A 124 -1.73 2.72 3.35
C HIS A 124 -1.58 1.21 3.13
N TYR A 125 -0.35 0.74 3.24
CA TYR A 125 -0.02 -0.69 3.14
C TYR A 125 1.18 -1.03 4.03
N PRO A 126 1.30 -2.29 4.48
CA PRO A 126 2.46 -2.72 5.24
C PRO A 126 3.68 -2.83 4.32
N SER A 127 4.80 -2.24 4.72
CA SER A 127 6.08 -2.35 4.01
C SER A 127 7.18 -2.80 4.98
N VAL A 128 8.13 -3.59 4.50
CA VAL A 128 9.39 -3.88 5.20
C VAL A 128 10.46 -2.86 4.85
N ASP A 129 10.23 -2.11 3.77
CA ASP A 129 11.16 -1.08 3.36
C ASP A 129 11.04 0.09 4.35
N LYS A 130 12.17 0.46 4.96
CA LYS A 130 12.24 1.70 5.71
C LYS A 130 11.92 2.84 4.75
N GLU A 131 11.12 3.80 5.21
CA GLU A 131 11.02 5.07 4.50
C GLU A 131 12.44 5.59 4.29
N TYR A 132 12.78 5.85 3.01
CA TYR A 132 14.07 6.45 2.71
C TYR A 132 14.09 7.82 3.37
N ASN A 133 15.05 8.04 4.25
CA ASN A 133 15.30 9.39 4.73
C ASN A 133 15.80 10.20 3.54
N LEU A 134 14.90 11.00 2.95
CA LEU A 134 15.17 11.80 1.76
C LEU A 134 16.40 12.68 1.95
N GLU A 135 16.67 13.18 3.16
CA GLU A 135 17.86 14.00 3.46
C GLU A 135 19.18 13.26 3.20
N PHE A 136 19.24 11.94 3.47
CA PHE A 136 20.46 11.14 3.23
C PHE A 136 20.53 10.53 1.82
N SER A 137 19.40 10.36 1.17
CA SER A 137 19.33 9.74 -0.18
C SER A 137 19.22 10.75 -1.32
N GLU A 138 19.07 12.06 -1.03
CA GLU A 138 18.94 13.11 -2.06
C GLU A 138 20.06 13.06 -3.12
N ASN A 139 21.29 12.89 -2.69
CA ASN A 139 22.44 12.85 -3.60
C ASN A 139 22.40 11.64 -4.56
N PHE A 140 21.97 10.47 -4.06
CA PHE A 140 21.85 9.29 -4.90
C PHE A 140 20.68 9.43 -5.88
N ILE A 141 19.51 9.83 -5.38
CA ILE A 141 18.29 10.00 -6.19
C ILE A 141 18.54 11.03 -7.29
N LYS A 142 19.14 12.17 -6.95
CA LYS A 142 19.45 13.23 -7.90
C LYS A 142 20.43 12.75 -8.99
N LYS A 143 21.54 12.13 -8.62
CA LYS A 143 22.52 11.58 -9.57
C LYS A 143 21.93 10.49 -10.45
N TYR A 144 21.08 9.64 -9.87
CA TYR A 144 20.38 8.58 -10.63
C TYR A 144 19.42 9.18 -11.66
N GLN A 145 18.66 10.23 -11.29
CA GLN A 145 17.78 10.93 -12.21
C GLN A 145 18.54 11.67 -13.30
N GLU A 146 19.68 12.29 -12.97
CA GLU A 146 20.57 12.96 -13.94
C GLU A 146 21.15 11.98 -14.96
N GLU A 147 21.52 10.76 -14.51
CA GLU A 147 22.15 9.74 -15.37
C GLU A 147 21.13 8.96 -16.21
N TYR A 148 20.00 8.57 -15.61
CA TYR A 148 19.02 7.65 -16.22
C TYR A 148 17.71 8.30 -16.64
N GLY A 149 17.46 9.56 -16.30
CA GLY A 149 16.24 10.29 -16.64
C GLY A 149 14.98 9.83 -15.90
N VAL A 150 15.10 8.91 -14.93
CA VAL A 150 13.99 8.34 -14.15
C VAL A 150 14.34 8.28 -12.66
N THR A 151 13.32 8.30 -11.82
CA THR A 151 13.50 8.10 -10.37
C THR A 151 13.90 6.65 -10.10
N PRO A 152 14.90 6.39 -9.21
CA PRO A 152 15.29 5.03 -8.88
C PRO A 152 14.13 4.28 -8.23
N ASN A 153 13.90 3.04 -8.67
CA ASN A 153 12.96 2.14 -8.03
C ASN A 153 13.60 1.48 -6.79
N GLN A 154 12.80 0.77 -6.00
CA GLN A 154 13.26 0.09 -4.78
C GLN A 154 14.46 -0.85 -4.99
N TYR A 155 14.56 -1.49 -6.16
CA TYR A 155 15.68 -2.41 -6.46
C TYR A 155 16.98 -1.65 -6.74
N ALA A 156 16.90 -0.51 -7.41
CA ALA A 156 18.05 0.35 -7.65
C ALA A 156 18.60 0.92 -6.33
N VAL A 157 17.72 1.39 -5.45
CA VAL A 157 18.11 1.89 -4.12
C VAL A 157 18.73 0.78 -3.28
N ARG A 158 18.08 -0.38 -3.20
CA ARG A 158 18.60 -1.53 -2.46
C ARG A 158 19.95 -2.01 -2.99
N GLY A 159 20.14 -2.02 -4.31
CA GLY A 159 21.42 -2.34 -4.93
C GLY A 159 22.50 -1.35 -4.54
N TYR A 160 22.19 -0.06 -4.52
CA TYR A 160 23.10 0.98 -4.06
C TYR A 160 23.48 0.80 -2.59
N ASP A 161 22.52 0.61 -1.69
CA ASP A 161 22.75 0.43 -0.25
C ASP A 161 23.65 -0.77 0.03
N LEU A 162 23.36 -1.92 -0.60
CA LEU A 162 24.18 -3.14 -0.46
C LEU A 162 25.61 -2.93 -0.97
N THR A 163 25.76 -2.25 -2.11
CA THR A 163 27.07 -1.96 -2.67
C THR A 163 27.86 -1.02 -1.77
N MET A 164 27.23 0.03 -1.26
CA MET A 164 27.85 0.95 -0.33
C MET A 164 28.25 0.29 0.99
N ASP A 165 27.40 -0.57 1.55
CA ASP A 165 27.74 -1.34 2.77
C ASP A 165 29.00 -2.21 2.54
N VAL A 166 29.04 -2.93 1.42
CA VAL A 166 30.20 -3.76 1.06
C VAL A 166 31.48 -2.91 0.88
N LEU A 167 31.38 -1.79 0.18
CA LEU A 167 32.53 -0.90 -0.03
C LEU A 167 33.03 -0.27 1.27
N LEU A 168 32.14 0.16 2.14
CA LEU A 168 32.48 0.71 3.46
C LEU A 168 33.16 -0.33 4.35
N ARG A 169 32.68 -1.58 4.33
CA ARG A 169 33.32 -2.69 5.07
C ARG A 169 34.70 -3.01 4.53
N LEU A 170 34.87 -3.05 3.21
CA LEU A 170 36.20 -3.25 2.59
C LEU A 170 37.16 -2.09 2.87
N ALA A 171 36.67 -0.88 2.96
CA ALA A 171 37.49 0.28 3.33
C ALA A 171 37.90 0.28 4.81
N ALA A 172 37.05 -0.27 5.70
CA ALA A 172 37.30 -0.33 7.13
C ALA A 172 38.15 -1.56 7.56
N SER A 173 38.23 -2.61 6.75
CA SER A 173 38.93 -3.85 7.06
C SER A 173 39.65 -4.42 5.84
N LYS A 174 40.66 -5.30 6.08
CA LYS A 174 41.43 -5.91 4.99
C LYS A 174 40.63 -6.91 4.14
N ASP A 175 39.51 -7.40 4.68
CA ASP A 175 38.59 -8.30 3.99
C ASP A 175 37.17 -8.19 4.58
N ILE A 176 36.15 -8.67 3.84
CA ILE A 176 34.76 -8.59 4.25
C ILE A 176 34.49 -9.44 5.52
N TYR A 177 35.15 -10.57 5.66
CA TYR A 177 34.87 -11.50 6.77
C TYR A 177 35.34 -10.95 8.11
N SER A 178 36.44 -10.20 8.14
CA SER A 178 36.96 -9.58 9.36
C SER A 178 36.10 -8.37 9.83
N SER A 179 35.18 -7.87 9.01
CA SER A 179 34.28 -6.78 9.35
C SER A 179 33.01 -7.21 10.11
N PHE A 180 32.81 -8.52 10.30
CA PHE A 180 31.64 -9.07 11.03
C PHE A 180 31.96 -9.47 12.49
N SER A 181 33.19 -9.26 12.97
CA SER A 181 33.63 -9.57 14.34
C SER A 181 33.51 -8.39 15.28
#